data_68657c4d031c2bb01a3768ca8cb4766d
#
_entry.id   68657c4d031c2bb01a3768ca8cb4766d
#
_cell.length_a   1.000
_cell.length_b   1.000
_cell.length_c   1.000
_cell.angle_alpha   90.00
_cell.angle_beta   90.00
_cell.angle_gamma   90.00
#
_symmetry.space_group_name_H-M   'P 1'
#
loop_
_entity.id
_entity.type
_entity.pdbx_description
1 polymer ?
#
loop_
_entity_poly.entity_id
_entity_poly.type
_entity_poly.pdbx_seq_one_letter_code
_entity_poly.pdbx_strand_id
1 'polypeptide(L)'
;LGIILNKGVCITVCNYETNMMIDFVGYQQKRGLGFTDSIDFVFRIFLSSAVWYLKRLKQISALIEKAKRELDHPIDNADLISLSRLQDSLTYFVTSIRGNETLLSKLKMKLPIDELDADLIEDVNIEMSQARETTNIYSNILDSTMETYASIINNNMAQTMKTMTSVSIILMLPTLIASFFGMNLLNGMETSVYGFAGVIIGSIIITLLFYRYFRRIKWM
;
A
#
# COMPACT_ATOMS: atom_id res chain seq x y z
N LEU A 1 -1.65 -24.11 12.92
CA LEU A 1 -1.14 -24.98 13.97
C LEU A 1 -2.30 -25.71 14.64
N GLY A 2 -2.27 -27.06 14.71
CA GLY A 2 -3.19 -27.89 15.50
C GLY A 2 -2.50 -28.31 16.80
N ILE A 3 -3.25 -28.32 17.90
CA ILE A 3 -2.75 -28.78 19.22
C ILE A 3 -3.72 -29.85 19.72
N ILE A 4 -3.17 -31.01 20.06
CA ILE A 4 -3.92 -32.15 20.57
C ILE A 4 -3.41 -32.45 21.99
N LEU A 5 -4.31 -32.37 22.96
CA LEU A 5 -4.00 -32.64 24.37
C LEU A 5 -4.56 -34.03 24.73
N ASN A 6 -3.72 -34.89 25.25
CA ASN A 6 -4.11 -36.21 25.75
C ASN A 6 -3.27 -36.59 26.95
N LYS A 7 -3.86 -36.74 28.14
CA LYS A 7 -3.31 -37.31 29.40
C LYS A 7 -1.77 -37.15 29.58
N GLY A 8 -1.32 -35.91 29.65
CA GLY A 8 0.10 -35.59 29.89
C GLY A 8 0.99 -35.55 28.64
N VAL A 9 0.41 -35.76 27.44
CA VAL A 9 1.09 -35.61 26.16
C VAL A 9 0.43 -34.49 25.36
N CYS A 10 1.24 -33.54 24.87
CA CYS A 10 0.81 -32.48 23.98
C CYS A 10 1.44 -32.69 22.60
N ILE A 11 0.60 -32.84 21.56
CA ILE A 11 1.06 -33.03 20.20
C ILE A 11 0.73 -31.77 19.42
N THR A 12 1.72 -31.16 18.81
CA THR A 12 1.54 -30.01 17.88
C THR A 12 1.72 -30.47 16.44
N VAL A 13 0.78 -30.10 15.60
CA VAL A 13 0.82 -30.39 14.15
C VAL A 13 0.81 -29.07 13.38
N CYS A 14 1.81 -28.87 12.56
CA CYS A 14 1.89 -27.70 11.68
C CYS A 14 2.07 -28.16 10.24
N ASN A 15 1.23 -27.63 9.33
CA ASN A 15 1.26 -27.99 7.92
C ASN A 15 2.37 -27.26 7.15
N TYR A 16 2.93 -26.21 7.75
CA TYR A 16 4.01 -25.40 7.16
C TYR A 16 5.13 -25.22 8.18
N GLU A 17 6.36 -25.17 7.70
CA GLU A 17 7.48 -24.76 8.55
C GLU A 17 7.26 -23.31 9.02
N THR A 18 7.31 -23.11 10.32
CA THR A 18 7.17 -21.80 10.93
C THR A 18 8.30 -21.54 11.91
N ASN A 19 9.01 -20.44 11.68
CA ASN A 19 10.06 -20.00 12.60
C ASN A 19 9.51 -19.66 13.99
N MET A 20 8.20 -19.40 14.10
CA MET A 20 7.55 -19.13 15.40
C MET A 20 7.74 -20.30 16.36
N MET A 21 7.52 -21.54 15.92
CA MET A 21 7.70 -22.71 16.76
C MET A 21 9.16 -22.95 17.10
N ILE A 22 10.08 -22.69 16.17
CA ILE A 22 11.52 -22.80 16.41
C ILE A 22 11.97 -21.78 17.47
N ASP A 23 11.55 -20.52 17.31
CA ASP A 23 11.84 -19.44 18.27
C ASP A 23 11.22 -19.74 19.64
N PHE A 24 9.96 -20.25 19.67
CA PHE A 24 9.29 -20.65 20.89
C PHE A 24 10.07 -21.73 21.67
N VAL A 25 10.42 -22.81 21.01
CA VAL A 25 11.19 -23.91 21.63
C VAL A 25 12.56 -23.42 22.13
N GLY A 26 13.28 -22.67 21.29
CA GLY A 26 14.59 -22.11 21.64
C GLY A 26 14.52 -21.12 22.81
N TYR A 27 13.47 -20.34 22.92
CA TYR A 27 13.24 -19.41 24.02
C TYR A 27 12.96 -20.16 25.34
N GLN A 28 12.10 -21.19 25.32
CA GLN A 28 11.77 -21.97 26.48
C GLN A 28 13.00 -22.76 27.00
N GLN A 29 13.80 -23.34 26.10
CA GLN A 29 15.04 -24.03 26.45
C GLN A 29 16.04 -23.09 27.12
N LYS A 30 16.21 -21.86 26.62
CA LYS A 30 17.14 -20.89 27.21
C LYS A 30 16.73 -20.42 28.60
N ARG A 31 15.43 -20.31 28.86
CA ARG A 31 14.91 -19.91 30.18
C ARG A 31 14.96 -21.03 31.21
N GLY A 32 15.13 -22.28 30.80
CA GLY A 32 15.09 -23.42 31.71
C GLY A 32 13.75 -23.63 32.42
N LEU A 33 12.70 -22.94 31.96
CA LEU A 33 11.35 -23.01 32.49
C LEU A 33 10.65 -24.19 31.81
N GLY A 34 10.38 -25.26 32.57
CA GLY A 34 9.44 -26.29 32.16
C GLY A 34 8.02 -25.70 32.02
N PHE A 35 7.12 -26.48 31.46
CA PHE A 35 5.69 -26.20 31.50
C PHE A 35 5.09 -26.80 32.76
N THR A 36 4.23 -26.03 33.46
CA THR A 36 3.55 -26.50 34.65
C THR A 36 2.60 -27.66 34.31
N ASP A 37 1.86 -27.46 33.19
CA ASP A 37 0.94 -28.43 32.64
C ASP A 37 0.71 -28.23 31.12
N SER A 38 -0.16 -29.03 30.54
CA SER A 38 -0.53 -28.90 29.11
C SER A 38 -1.29 -27.64 28.79
N ILE A 39 -1.97 -27.04 29.75
CA ILE A 39 -2.75 -25.79 29.57
C ILE A 39 -1.80 -24.60 29.52
N ASP A 40 -0.84 -24.52 30.47
CA ASP A 40 0.24 -23.52 30.44
C ASP A 40 0.99 -23.53 29.11
N PHE A 41 1.33 -24.71 28.59
CA PHE A 41 1.94 -24.84 27.26
C PHE A 41 1.10 -24.20 26.16
N VAL A 42 -0.21 -24.44 26.13
CA VAL A 42 -1.12 -23.85 25.11
C VAL A 42 -1.17 -22.33 25.19
N PHE A 43 -1.33 -21.78 26.41
CA PHE A 43 -1.39 -20.32 26.58
C PHE A 43 -0.06 -19.64 26.20
N ARG A 44 1.09 -20.29 26.52
CA ARG A 44 2.39 -19.78 26.08
C ARG A 44 2.57 -19.81 24.54
N ILE A 45 1.97 -20.77 23.83
CA ILE A 45 1.93 -20.77 22.37
C ILE A 45 1.09 -19.57 21.86
N PHE A 46 -0.06 -19.29 22.50
CA PHE A 46 -0.85 -18.12 22.14
C PHE A 46 -0.06 -16.82 22.36
N LEU A 47 0.61 -16.67 23.51
CA LEU A 47 1.47 -15.54 23.79
C LEU A 47 2.58 -15.39 22.74
N SER A 48 3.29 -16.49 22.46
CA SER A 48 4.33 -16.50 21.44
C SER A 48 3.79 -16.13 20.07
N SER A 49 2.59 -16.59 19.71
CA SER A 49 1.98 -16.23 18.42
C SER A 49 1.64 -14.75 18.34
N ALA A 50 1.13 -14.13 19.42
CA ALA A 50 0.85 -12.70 19.48
C ALA A 50 2.13 -11.86 19.31
N VAL A 51 3.18 -12.20 20.04
CA VAL A 51 4.50 -11.55 19.91
C VAL A 51 5.05 -11.68 18.48
N TRP A 52 4.84 -12.84 17.85
CA TRP A 52 5.25 -13.08 16.47
C TRP A 52 4.45 -12.20 15.47
N TYR A 53 3.15 -12.05 15.66
CA TYR A 53 2.35 -11.11 14.86
C TYR A 53 2.91 -9.70 14.99
N LEU A 54 3.18 -9.22 16.20
CA LEU A 54 3.75 -7.88 16.42
C LEU A 54 5.13 -7.71 15.77
N LYS A 55 5.99 -8.73 15.85
CA LYS A 55 7.30 -8.73 15.18
C LYS A 55 7.15 -8.61 13.66
N ARG A 56 6.21 -9.31 13.04
CA ARG A 56 5.95 -9.24 11.60
C ARG A 56 5.27 -7.94 11.20
N LEU A 57 4.36 -7.43 12.01
CA LEU A 57 3.72 -6.13 11.79
C LEU A 57 4.75 -5.00 11.76
N LYS A 58 5.77 -5.05 12.62
CA LYS A 58 6.88 -4.09 12.57
C LYS A 58 7.66 -4.14 11.25
N GLN A 59 7.81 -5.32 10.65
CA GLN A 59 8.42 -5.46 9.32
C GLN A 59 7.53 -4.87 8.21
N ILE A 60 6.22 -5.14 8.29
CA ILE A 60 5.24 -4.57 7.33
C ILE A 60 5.23 -3.05 7.45
N SER A 61 5.23 -2.48 8.66
CA SER A 61 5.32 -1.03 8.88
C SER A 61 6.53 -0.42 8.19
N ALA A 62 7.70 -1.04 8.30
CA ALA A 62 8.91 -0.56 7.65
C ALA A 62 8.78 -0.56 6.11
N LEU A 63 8.08 -1.54 5.53
CA LEU A 63 7.81 -1.59 4.09
C LEU A 63 6.83 -0.49 3.65
N ILE A 64 5.78 -0.23 4.44
CA ILE A 64 4.83 0.86 4.19
C ILE A 64 5.54 2.21 4.24
N GLU A 65 6.39 2.43 5.25
CA GLU A 65 7.17 3.67 5.38
C GLU A 65 8.19 3.84 4.25
N LYS A 66 8.77 2.73 3.75
CA LYS A 66 9.62 2.78 2.56
C LYS A 66 8.81 3.23 1.35
N ALA A 67 7.67 2.61 1.09
CA ALA A 67 6.79 2.99 -0.01
C ALA A 67 6.40 4.48 0.06
N LYS A 68 6.01 4.98 1.24
CA LYS A 68 5.69 6.41 1.41
C LYS A 68 6.83 7.35 1.04
N ARG A 69 8.08 6.98 1.33
CA ARG A 69 9.24 7.79 0.96
C ARG A 69 9.54 7.77 -0.54
N GLU A 70 9.11 6.73 -1.23
CA GLU A 70 9.30 6.57 -2.68
C GLU A 70 8.22 7.28 -3.53
N LEU A 71 7.23 7.94 -2.89
CA LEU A 71 6.17 8.71 -3.58
C LEU A 71 6.71 9.87 -4.46
N ASP A 72 7.90 10.37 -4.18
CA ASP A 72 8.54 11.43 -4.97
C ASP A 72 9.16 10.91 -6.30
N HIS A 73 9.22 9.58 -6.48
CA HIS A 73 9.71 8.95 -7.70
C HIS A 73 8.57 8.56 -8.64
N PRO A 74 8.86 8.34 -9.94
CA PRO A 74 7.86 7.81 -10.86
C PRO A 74 7.30 6.48 -10.33
N ILE A 75 6.00 6.44 -10.13
CA ILE A 75 5.29 5.28 -9.57
C ILE A 75 5.16 4.22 -10.66
N ASP A 76 5.62 2.99 -10.38
CA ASP A 76 5.45 1.83 -11.25
C ASP A 76 4.28 0.95 -10.77
N ASN A 77 3.72 0.18 -11.71
CA ASN A 77 2.69 -0.82 -11.41
C ASN A 77 3.20 -1.89 -10.41
N ALA A 78 4.50 -2.17 -10.41
CA ALA A 78 5.12 -3.08 -9.45
C ALA A 78 4.97 -2.61 -7.99
N ASP A 79 5.03 -1.29 -7.76
CA ASP A 79 4.86 -0.70 -6.43
C ASP A 79 3.43 -0.91 -5.92
N LEU A 80 2.42 -0.67 -6.77
CA LEU A 80 1.01 -0.90 -6.44
C LEU A 80 0.73 -2.38 -6.14
N ILE A 81 1.29 -3.30 -6.92
CA ILE A 81 1.15 -4.74 -6.69
C ILE A 81 1.78 -5.12 -5.35
N SER A 82 2.93 -4.54 -5.01
CA SER A 82 3.62 -4.80 -3.74
C SER A 82 2.79 -4.31 -2.54
N LEU A 83 2.17 -3.13 -2.63
CA LEU A 83 1.27 -2.60 -1.62
C LEU A 83 0.01 -3.47 -1.47
N SER A 84 -0.58 -3.93 -2.58
CA SER A 84 -1.73 -4.83 -2.56
C SER A 84 -1.39 -6.15 -1.84
N ARG A 85 -0.22 -6.73 -2.05
CA ARG A 85 0.24 -7.94 -1.34
C ARG A 85 0.41 -7.71 0.17
N LEU A 86 0.85 -6.51 0.57
CA LEU A 86 0.90 -6.15 1.99
C LEU A 86 -0.50 -6.07 2.59
N GLN A 87 -1.47 -5.53 1.86
CA GLN A 87 -2.87 -5.47 2.30
C GLN A 87 -3.49 -6.85 2.47
N ASP A 88 -3.25 -7.76 1.53
CA ASP A 88 -3.66 -9.16 1.66
C ASP A 88 -3.05 -9.78 2.93
N SER A 89 -1.77 -9.53 3.19
CA SER A 89 -1.09 -10.04 4.37
C SER A 89 -1.72 -9.51 5.66
N LEU A 90 -2.07 -8.22 5.74
CA LEU A 90 -2.75 -7.62 6.90
C LEU A 90 -4.15 -8.20 7.07
N THR A 91 -4.88 -8.46 5.99
CA THR A 91 -6.20 -9.12 6.03
C THR A 91 -6.09 -10.53 6.62
N TYR A 92 -5.08 -11.31 6.22
CA TYR A 92 -4.82 -12.62 6.84
C TYR A 92 -4.47 -12.50 8.32
N PHE A 93 -3.71 -11.46 8.71
CA PHE A 93 -3.38 -11.24 10.12
C PHE A 93 -4.63 -10.94 10.96
N VAL A 94 -5.46 -9.98 10.52
CA VAL A 94 -6.73 -9.67 11.22
C VAL A 94 -7.58 -10.91 11.41
N THR A 95 -7.76 -11.70 10.35
CA THR A 95 -8.60 -12.90 10.37
C THR A 95 -8.03 -13.96 11.32
N SER A 96 -6.71 -14.18 11.26
CA SER A 96 -6.02 -15.16 12.11
C SER A 96 -6.03 -14.76 13.59
N ILE A 97 -5.78 -13.48 13.89
CA ILE A 97 -5.80 -12.95 15.26
C ILE A 97 -7.21 -13.08 15.85
N ARG A 98 -8.26 -12.70 15.10
CA ARG A 98 -9.65 -12.88 15.55
C ARG A 98 -10.01 -14.35 15.79
N GLY A 99 -9.52 -15.25 14.94
CA GLY A 99 -9.68 -16.69 15.13
C GLY A 99 -9.04 -17.17 16.44
N ASN A 100 -7.83 -16.70 16.71
CA ASN A 100 -7.10 -17.01 17.95
C ASN A 100 -7.80 -16.44 19.19
N GLU A 101 -8.28 -15.18 19.18
CA GLU A 101 -9.05 -14.55 20.25
C GLU A 101 -10.35 -15.35 20.55
N THR A 102 -11.04 -15.77 19.49
CA THR A 102 -12.25 -16.59 19.62
C THR A 102 -11.95 -17.95 20.26
N LEU A 103 -10.86 -18.60 19.83
CA LEU A 103 -10.44 -19.87 20.41
C LEU A 103 -10.02 -19.71 21.88
N LEU A 104 -9.26 -18.67 22.21
CA LEU A 104 -8.86 -18.34 23.56
C LEU A 104 -10.07 -18.14 24.48
N SER A 105 -11.09 -17.40 24.02
CA SER A 105 -12.33 -17.20 24.77
C SER A 105 -13.08 -18.49 25.03
N LYS A 106 -13.13 -19.40 24.03
CA LYS A 106 -13.75 -20.72 24.19
C LYS A 106 -12.97 -21.63 25.15
N LEU A 107 -11.65 -21.56 25.12
CA LEU A 107 -10.81 -22.32 26.06
C LEU A 107 -11.06 -21.89 27.50
N LYS A 108 -11.07 -20.57 27.76
CA LYS A 108 -11.37 -20.02 29.10
C LYS A 108 -12.71 -20.48 29.66
N MET A 109 -13.74 -20.61 28.82
CA MET A 109 -15.06 -21.06 29.25
C MET A 109 -15.13 -22.56 29.55
N LYS A 110 -14.24 -23.36 28.97
CA LYS A 110 -14.26 -24.83 29.11
C LYS A 110 -13.29 -25.37 30.14
N LEU A 111 -12.30 -24.61 30.52
CA LEU A 111 -11.27 -25.02 31.47
C LEU A 111 -11.67 -24.64 32.92
N PRO A 112 -11.35 -25.43 33.93
CA PRO A 112 -11.57 -25.08 35.33
C PRO A 112 -10.78 -23.82 35.68
N ILE A 113 -11.41 -22.92 36.44
CA ILE A 113 -10.79 -21.62 36.81
C ILE A 113 -9.54 -21.82 37.67
N ASP A 114 -9.54 -22.86 38.51
CA ASP A 114 -8.45 -23.15 39.43
C ASP A 114 -7.16 -23.69 38.75
N GLU A 115 -7.27 -24.12 37.48
CA GLU A 115 -6.14 -24.58 36.67
C GLU A 115 -5.55 -23.49 35.77
N LEU A 116 -6.11 -22.28 35.81
CA LEU A 116 -5.74 -21.19 34.92
C LEU A 116 -4.79 -20.20 35.61
N ASP A 117 -3.61 -20.01 35.06
CA ASP A 117 -2.72 -18.91 35.41
C ASP A 117 -3.34 -17.58 34.91
N ALA A 118 -3.89 -16.79 35.84
CA ALA A 118 -4.59 -15.54 35.53
C ALA A 118 -3.65 -14.52 34.89
N ASP A 119 -2.42 -14.42 35.34
CA ASP A 119 -1.43 -13.46 34.85
C ASP A 119 -1.03 -13.81 33.41
N LEU A 120 -0.78 -15.09 33.12
CA LEU A 120 -0.47 -15.55 31.75
C LEU A 120 -1.63 -15.31 30.79
N ILE A 121 -2.88 -15.50 31.24
CA ILE A 121 -4.07 -15.24 30.44
C ILE A 121 -4.22 -13.75 30.15
N GLU A 122 -3.94 -12.91 31.13
CA GLU A 122 -3.98 -11.45 30.95
C GLU A 122 -2.92 -11.02 29.95
N ASP A 123 -1.69 -11.49 30.07
CA ASP A 123 -0.61 -11.22 29.11
C ASP A 123 -1.00 -11.63 27.68
N VAL A 124 -1.58 -12.83 27.51
CA VAL A 124 -2.04 -13.28 26.17
C VAL A 124 -3.12 -12.36 25.62
N ASN A 125 -4.07 -11.92 26.46
CA ASN A 125 -5.14 -11.02 26.00
C ASN A 125 -4.58 -9.66 25.59
N ILE A 126 -3.67 -9.08 26.38
CA ILE A 126 -3.04 -7.80 26.11
C ILE A 126 -2.28 -7.85 24.79
N GLU A 127 -1.37 -8.83 24.64
CA GLU A 127 -0.54 -8.96 23.43
C GLU A 127 -1.37 -9.26 22.18
N MET A 128 -2.42 -10.09 22.30
CA MET A 128 -3.30 -10.42 21.19
C MET A 128 -4.16 -9.20 20.77
N SER A 129 -4.69 -8.46 21.75
CA SER A 129 -5.43 -7.22 21.50
C SER A 129 -4.54 -6.15 20.85
N GLN A 130 -3.30 -6.02 21.34
CA GLN A 130 -2.33 -5.11 20.76
C GLN A 130 -1.99 -5.50 19.30
N ALA A 131 -1.79 -6.78 19.04
CA ALA A 131 -1.53 -7.27 17.68
C ALA A 131 -2.71 -6.97 16.74
N ARG A 132 -3.95 -7.17 17.19
CA ARG A 132 -5.16 -6.85 16.44
C ARG A 132 -5.26 -5.36 16.14
N GLU A 133 -5.11 -4.52 17.16
CA GLU A 133 -5.21 -3.07 17.00
C GLU A 133 -4.11 -2.53 16.09
N THR A 134 -2.87 -2.98 16.27
CA THR A 134 -1.75 -2.61 15.41
C THR A 134 -2.00 -3.03 13.96
N THR A 135 -2.59 -4.21 13.73
CA THR A 135 -2.94 -4.67 12.38
C THR A 135 -3.98 -3.75 11.74
N ASN A 136 -5.02 -3.35 12.48
CA ASN A 136 -6.05 -2.43 12.00
C ASN A 136 -5.44 -1.06 11.65
N ILE A 137 -4.57 -0.54 12.52
CA ILE A 137 -3.88 0.74 12.28
C ILE A 137 -3.07 0.68 10.98
N TYR A 138 -2.27 -0.37 10.78
CA TYR A 138 -1.45 -0.50 9.57
C TYR A 138 -2.29 -0.75 8.32
N SER A 139 -3.43 -1.44 8.43
CA SER A 139 -4.38 -1.57 7.33
C SER A 139 -4.91 -0.21 6.89
N ASN A 140 -5.38 0.61 7.84
CA ASN A 140 -5.88 1.96 7.54
C ASN A 140 -4.79 2.88 6.94
N ILE A 141 -3.56 2.79 7.46
CA ILE A 141 -2.42 3.54 6.92
C ILE A 141 -2.12 3.11 5.48
N LEU A 142 -2.17 1.82 5.21
CA LEU A 142 -1.91 1.27 3.88
C LEU A 142 -3.00 1.67 2.89
N ASP A 143 -4.27 1.61 3.29
CA ASP A 143 -5.41 2.06 2.48
C ASP A 143 -5.25 3.54 2.09
N SER A 144 -4.97 4.41 3.07
CA SER A 144 -4.71 5.83 2.81
C SER A 144 -3.48 6.06 1.92
N THR A 145 -2.46 5.21 2.05
CA THR A 145 -1.28 5.26 1.20
C THR A 145 -1.64 4.90 -0.24
N MET A 146 -2.41 3.85 -0.47
CA MET A 146 -2.87 3.44 -1.80
C MET A 146 -3.76 4.51 -2.46
N GLU A 147 -4.65 5.16 -1.70
CA GLU A 147 -5.45 6.29 -2.19
C GLU A 147 -4.56 7.47 -2.61
N THR A 148 -3.51 7.75 -1.85
CA THR A 148 -2.52 8.78 -2.20
C THR A 148 -1.80 8.44 -3.50
N TYR A 149 -1.37 7.20 -3.68
CA TYR A 149 -0.78 6.72 -4.93
C TYR A 149 -1.72 6.92 -6.11
N ALA A 150 -2.98 6.50 -5.98
CA ALA A 150 -3.98 6.67 -7.02
C ALA A 150 -4.21 8.15 -7.37
N SER A 151 -4.24 9.02 -6.37
CA SER A 151 -4.37 10.47 -6.55
C SER A 151 -3.18 11.08 -7.29
N ILE A 152 -1.94 10.68 -6.96
CA ILE A 152 -0.72 11.14 -7.63
C ILE A 152 -0.71 10.68 -9.09
N ILE A 153 -1.06 9.42 -9.37
CA ILE A 153 -1.14 8.89 -10.73
C ILE A 153 -2.16 9.69 -11.56
N ASN A 154 -3.34 9.94 -11.02
CA ASN A 154 -4.38 10.72 -11.69
C ASN A 154 -3.93 12.16 -11.96
N ASN A 155 -3.25 12.80 -11.00
CA ASN A 155 -2.71 14.15 -11.17
C ASN A 155 -1.63 14.19 -12.26
N ASN A 156 -0.71 13.22 -12.27
CA ASN A 156 0.34 13.11 -13.27
C ASN A 156 -0.24 12.88 -14.67
N MET A 157 -1.27 12.02 -14.77
CA MET A 157 -1.99 11.81 -16.03
C MET A 157 -2.69 13.08 -16.51
N ALA A 158 -3.37 13.81 -15.62
CA ALA A 158 -4.00 15.08 -15.95
C ALA A 158 -2.97 16.12 -16.41
N GLN A 159 -1.80 16.19 -15.78
CA GLN A 159 -0.72 17.07 -16.19
C GLN A 159 -0.16 16.69 -17.56
N THR A 160 0.05 15.39 -17.81
CA THR A 160 0.49 14.89 -19.12
C THR A 160 -0.52 15.22 -20.21
N MET A 161 -1.83 15.04 -19.96
CA MET A 161 -2.88 15.40 -20.90
C MET A 161 -2.92 16.90 -21.17
N LYS A 162 -2.77 17.76 -20.15
CA LYS A 162 -2.68 19.22 -20.35
C LYS A 162 -1.50 19.58 -21.24
N THR A 163 -0.35 19.00 -21.01
CA THR A 163 0.85 19.25 -21.80
C THR A 163 0.65 18.79 -23.26
N MET A 164 0.13 17.57 -23.49
CA MET A 164 -0.15 17.06 -24.83
C MET A 164 -1.18 17.92 -25.57
N THR A 165 -2.26 18.31 -24.88
CA THR A 165 -3.28 19.20 -25.47
C THR A 165 -2.68 20.55 -25.84
N SER A 166 -1.86 21.14 -24.96
CA SER A 166 -1.19 22.42 -25.24
C SER A 166 -0.28 22.34 -26.45
N VAL A 167 0.53 21.28 -26.55
CA VAL A 167 1.41 21.04 -27.71
C VAL A 167 0.58 20.88 -28.98
N SER A 168 -0.50 20.10 -28.93
CA SER A 168 -1.39 19.91 -30.08
C SER A 168 -2.01 21.22 -30.58
N ILE A 169 -2.50 22.06 -29.66
CA ILE A 169 -3.06 23.38 -30.02
C ILE A 169 -1.97 24.26 -30.65
N ILE A 170 -0.78 24.32 -30.07
CA ILE A 170 0.33 25.12 -30.59
C ILE A 170 0.70 24.70 -32.01
N LEU A 171 0.73 23.39 -32.30
CA LEU A 171 1.02 22.89 -33.65
C LEU A 171 -0.14 23.10 -34.64
N MET A 172 -1.38 23.10 -34.14
CA MET A 172 -2.57 23.29 -34.99
C MET A 172 -2.72 24.75 -35.47
N LEU A 173 -2.27 25.75 -34.69
CA LEU A 173 -2.44 27.17 -35.03
C LEU A 173 -1.77 27.55 -36.36
N PRO A 174 -0.49 27.24 -36.62
CA PRO A 174 0.13 27.50 -37.91
C PRO A 174 -0.60 26.80 -39.07
N THR A 175 -1.03 25.56 -38.83
CA THR A 175 -1.73 24.75 -39.84
C THR A 175 -3.09 25.39 -40.21
N LEU A 176 -3.82 25.87 -39.20
CA LEU A 176 -5.10 26.56 -39.41
C LEU A 176 -4.90 27.83 -40.22
N ILE A 177 -3.92 28.66 -39.88
CA ILE A 177 -3.60 29.89 -40.61
C ILE A 177 -3.21 29.55 -42.04
N ALA A 178 -2.30 28.62 -42.27
CA ALA A 178 -1.87 28.19 -43.58
C ALA A 178 -3.05 27.65 -44.41
N SER A 179 -3.97 26.90 -43.79
CA SER A 179 -5.18 26.39 -44.48
C SER A 179 -6.09 27.48 -44.94
N PHE A 180 -6.35 28.51 -44.15
CA PHE A 180 -7.20 29.67 -44.59
C PHE A 180 -6.58 30.42 -45.75
N PHE A 181 -5.27 30.63 -45.73
CA PHE A 181 -4.58 31.31 -46.82
C PHE A 181 -4.33 30.41 -48.05
N GLY A 182 -4.45 29.11 -47.91
CA GLY A 182 -4.39 28.14 -49.02
C GLY A 182 -5.75 27.98 -49.76
N MET A 183 -6.80 28.60 -49.30
CA MET A 183 -8.11 28.58 -50.00
C MET A 183 -8.06 29.48 -51.25
N ASN A 184 -8.67 29.02 -52.34
CA ASN A 184 -8.78 29.80 -53.62
C ASN A 184 -9.78 30.95 -53.51
N LEU A 185 -9.64 31.80 -52.50
CA LEU A 185 -10.43 33.02 -52.32
C LEU A 185 -9.60 34.24 -52.76
N LEU A 186 -10.16 35.08 -53.60
CA LEU A 186 -9.54 36.35 -54.01
C LEU A 186 -9.45 37.28 -52.79
N ASN A 187 -8.37 37.24 -52.06
CA ASN A 187 -8.14 38.05 -50.85
C ASN A 187 -7.15 39.20 -51.05
N GLY A 188 -6.69 39.41 -52.31
CA GLY A 188 -5.78 40.49 -52.68
C GLY A 188 -4.30 40.29 -52.23
N MET A 189 -4.00 39.21 -51.49
CA MET A 189 -2.62 38.90 -51.05
C MET A 189 -1.83 38.05 -52.06
N GLU A 190 -2.51 37.48 -53.05
CA GLU A 190 -1.93 36.59 -54.06
C GLU A 190 -0.89 37.28 -54.94
N THR A 191 -1.04 38.59 -55.19
CA THR A 191 -0.11 39.38 -56.01
C THR A 191 0.97 40.09 -55.19
N SER A 192 0.91 40.02 -53.87
CA SER A 192 1.85 40.73 -52.98
C SER A 192 3.08 39.86 -52.69
N VAL A 193 4.26 40.36 -53.04
CA VAL A 193 5.56 39.73 -52.72
C VAL A 193 5.75 39.54 -51.23
N TYR A 194 5.13 40.37 -50.41
CA TYR A 194 5.22 40.30 -48.92
C TYR A 194 4.11 39.48 -48.28
N GLY A 195 3.09 39.10 -49.03
CA GLY A 195 1.93 38.38 -48.50
C GLY A 195 2.30 37.08 -47.83
N PHE A 196 3.10 36.23 -48.47
CA PHE A 196 3.58 34.97 -47.96
C PHE A 196 4.45 35.13 -46.69
N ALA A 197 5.40 36.07 -46.72
CA ALA A 197 6.25 36.35 -45.56
C ALA A 197 5.44 36.87 -44.37
N GLY A 198 4.41 37.71 -44.60
CA GLY A 198 3.50 38.22 -43.58
C GLY A 198 2.70 37.12 -42.89
N VAL A 199 2.17 36.15 -43.66
CA VAL A 199 1.46 34.98 -43.09
C VAL A 199 2.37 34.10 -42.22
N ILE A 200 3.59 33.86 -42.68
CA ILE A 200 4.56 33.07 -41.89
C ILE A 200 4.91 33.81 -40.58
N ILE A 201 5.28 35.09 -40.66
CA ILE A 201 5.66 35.89 -39.49
C ILE A 201 4.47 35.99 -38.49
N GLY A 202 3.27 36.28 -39.00
CA GLY A 202 2.07 36.31 -38.17
C GLY A 202 1.76 34.99 -37.49
N SER A 203 1.91 33.88 -38.20
CA SER A 203 1.74 32.55 -37.68
C SER A 203 2.75 32.22 -36.53
N ILE A 204 4.02 32.60 -36.71
CA ILE A 204 5.04 32.45 -35.70
C ILE A 204 4.73 33.29 -34.45
N ILE A 205 4.32 34.54 -34.63
CA ILE A 205 3.98 35.44 -33.51
C ILE A 205 2.79 34.87 -32.71
N ILE A 206 1.73 34.43 -33.37
CA ILE A 206 0.58 33.84 -32.71
C ILE A 206 0.98 32.59 -31.96
N THR A 207 1.75 31.73 -32.56
CA THR A 207 2.27 30.49 -31.90
C THR A 207 3.09 30.80 -30.65
N LEU A 208 3.97 31.80 -30.70
CA LEU A 208 4.76 32.23 -29.55
C LEU A 208 3.90 32.84 -28.45
N LEU A 209 2.85 33.57 -28.77
CA LEU A 209 1.90 34.11 -27.79
C LEU A 209 1.16 33.00 -27.06
N PHE A 210 0.66 31.99 -27.77
CA PHE A 210 -0.01 30.84 -27.18
C PHE A 210 0.95 29.99 -26.35
N TYR A 211 2.18 29.79 -26.81
CA TYR A 211 3.22 29.11 -26.00
C TYR A 211 3.47 29.82 -24.66
N ARG A 212 3.64 31.19 -24.70
CA ARG A 212 3.79 31.98 -23.47
C ARG A 212 2.56 31.90 -22.58
N TYR A 213 1.36 31.90 -23.14
CA TYR A 213 0.12 31.76 -22.40
C TYR A 213 0.03 30.42 -21.68
N PHE A 214 0.24 29.30 -22.37
CA PHE A 214 0.20 27.97 -21.76
C PHE A 214 1.26 27.79 -20.68
N ARG A 215 2.45 28.31 -20.90
CA ARG A 215 3.50 28.32 -19.88
C ARG A 215 3.12 29.14 -18.65
N ARG A 216 2.45 30.27 -18.83
CA ARG A 216 2.00 31.13 -17.71
C ARG A 216 0.94 30.45 -16.84
N ILE A 217 0.02 29.68 -17.43
CA ILE A 217 -1.02 28.95 -16.71
C ILE A 217 -0.54 27.55 -16.23
N LYS A 218 0.75 27.25 -16.35
CA LYS A 218 1.37 25.96 -15.93
C LYS A 218 0.74 24.72 -16.59
N TRP A 219 0.37 24.82 -17.86
CA TRP A 219 -0.08 23.68 -18.67
C TRP A 219 1.10 22.98 -19.38
N MET A 220 2.24 23.67 -19.43
CA MET A 220 3.53 23.19 -19.97
C MET A 220 4.65 23.53 -18.99
#